data_f0050c7b3487a9eb0b22155b8cba1574
#
_entry.id   f0050c7b3487a9eb0b22155b8cba1574
#
_cell.length_a   1.000
_cell.length_b   1.000
_cell.length_c   1.000
_cell.angle_alpha   90.00
_cell.angle_beta   90.00
_cell.angle_gamma   90.00
#
_symmetry.space_group_name_H-M   'P 1'
#
loop_
_entity.id
_entity.type
_entity.pdbx_description
1 polymer ?
#
loop_
_entity_poly.entity_id
_entity_poly.type
_entity_poly.pdbx_seq_one_letter_code
_entity_poly.pdbx_strand_id
1 'polypeptide(L)'
;GKGTVFVGAPERILGTLPESLENELEHGRRLVAIGYYDGEWKDEEHLPAQIQPLYGVVLEDQIRRNAKETLEFFHRQGVDVKVISGDHVKTVAMIAKRAGLRGWADAIDMSSVGEEPDYDAICREYTVFARVTPKQKQELVKAFQRQGHKVAMTGDGVNDLLALREADCSIAIADGSDASRQIAQVVLMDSDFTHLPQ
;
A
#
# COMPACT_ATOMS: atom_id res chain seq x y z
N GLY A 1 -35.50 5.14 -14.06
CA GLY A 1 -34.37 5.95 -14.52
C GLY A 1 -33.11 5.10 -14.57
N LYS A 2 -32.20 5.39 -15.50
CA LYS A 2 -30.87 4.79 -15.53
C LYS A 2 -29.98 5.71 -14.69
N GLY A 3 -29.34 5.17 -13.65
CA GLY A 3 -28.36 5.88 -12.85
C GLY A 3 -27.00 5.21 -12.93
N THR A 4 -25.96 5.91 -12.51
CA THR A 4 -24.59 5.43 -12.46
C THR A 4 -24.17 5.18 -11.00
N VAL A 5 -23.58 4.01 -10.73
CA VAL A 5 -23.03 3.67 -9.41
C VAL A 5 -21.52 3.82 -9.44
N PHE A 6 -20.99 4.56 -8.47
CA PHE A 6 -19.56 4.73 -8.27
C PHE A 6 -19.11 3.94 -7.05
N VAL A 7 -17.98 3.24 -7.18
CA VAL A 7 -17.35 2.46 -6.11
C VAL A 7 -15.88 2.87 -6.03
N GLY A 8 -15.40 3.24 -4.86
CA GLY A 8 -14.00 3.64 -4.72
C GLY A 8 -13.63 4.21 -3.36
N ALA A 9 -12.52 4.95 -3.33
CA ALA A 9 -12.02 5.58 -2.12
C ALA A 9 -13.04 6.56 -1.54
N PRO A 10 -13.35 6.48 -0.24
CA PRO A 10 -14.39 7.29 0.40
C PRO A 10 -14.19 8.79 0.21
N GLU A 11 -12.98 9.27 0.32
CA GLU A 11 -12.63 10.69 0.15
C GLU A 11 -12.90 11.20 -1.26
N ARG A 12 -12.87 10.33 -2.27
CA ARG A 12 -13.20 10.69 -3.67
C ARG A 12 -14.71 10.71 -3.91
N ILE A 13 -15.43 9.77 -3.28
CA ILE A 13 -16.88 9.59 -3.53
C ILE A 13 -17.71 10.44 -2.59
N LEU A 14 -17.30 10.55 -1.32
CA LEU A 14 -18.05 11.26 -0.28
C LEU A 14 -17.58 12.71 -0.08
N GLY A 15 -16.37 13.04 -0.58
CA GLY A 15 -15.70 14.31 -0.32
C GLY A 15 -15.18 14.41 1.11
N THR A 16 -16.08 14.57 2.08
CA THR A 16 -15.73 14.59 3.51
C THR A 16 -16.18 13.28 4.15
N LEU A 17 -15.26 12.61 4.89
CA LEU A 17 -15.59 11.40 5.64
C LEU A 17 -16.42 11.74 6.86
N PRO A 18 -17.54 11.04 7.12
CA PRO A 18 -18.20 11.08 8.41
C PRO A 18 -17.26 10.59 9.52
N GLU A 19 -17.36 11.20 10.71
CA GLU A 19 -16.53 10.87 11.88
C GLU A 19 -16.59 9.37 12.23
N SER A 20 -17.74 8.72 12.05
CA SER A 20 -17.91 7.28 12.24
C SER A 20 -17.04 6.44 11.33
N LEU A 21 -16.78 6.88 10.10
CA LEU A 21 -15.92 6.19 9.15
C LEU A 21 -14.45 6.54 9.37
N GLU A 22 -14.13 7.74 9.84
CA GLU A 22 -12.76 8.09 10.24
C GLU A 22 -12.27 7.19 11.38
N ASN A 23 -13.12 6.91 12.37
CA ASN A 23 -12.81 5.98 13.45
C ASN A 23 -12.48 4.56 12.96
N GLU A 24 -13.12 4.09 11.88
CA GLU A 24 -12.79 2.78 11.29
C GLU A 24 -11.37 2.76 10.68
N LEU A 25 -10.95 3.86 10.06
CA LEU A 25 -9.56 4.00 9.56
C LEU A 25 -8.55 3.99 10.72
N GLU A 26 -8.88 4.59 11.85
CA GLU A 26 -8.02 4.59 13.04
C GLU A 26 -7.82 3.19 13.63
N HIS A 27 -8.76 2.27 13.38
CA HIS A 27 -8.63 0.87 13.76
C HIS A 27 -7.91 0.01 12.70
N GLY A 28 -7.38 0.62 11.64
CA GLY A 28 -6.64 -0.06 10.58
C GLY A 28 -7.52 -0.81 9.59
N ARG A 29 -8.79 -0.43 9.49
CA ARG A 29 -9.74 -0.98 8.52
C ARG A 29 -9.69 -0.21 7.21
N ARG A 30 -9.92 -0.91 6.10
CA ARG A 30 -10.05 -0.28 4.78
C ARG A 30 -11.50 0.10 4.55
N LEU A 31 -11.71 1.24 3.89
CA LEU A 31 -13.03 1.72 3.55
C LEU A 31 -13.21 1.78 2.05
N VAL A 32 -14.37 1.35 1.59
CA VAL A 32 -14.83 1.52 0.21
C VAL A 32 -16.18 2.20 0.26
N ALA A 33 -16.35 3.32 -0.44
CA ALA A 33 -17.61 4.00 -0.56
C ALA A 33 -18.34 3.60 -1.85
N ILE A 34 -19.66 3.53 -1.73
CA ILE A 34 -20.57 3.33 -2.85
C ILE A 34 -21.49 4.55 -2.92
N GLY A 35 -21.51 5.21 -4.08
CA GLY A 35 -22.34 6.36 -4.34
C GLY A 35 -23.16 6.22 -5.61
N TYR A 36 -24.22 6.97 -5.73
CA TYR A 36 -25.15 6.96 -6.84
C TYR A 36 -25.25 8.36 -7.47
N TYR A 37 -25.28 8.37 -8.77
CA TYR A 37 -25.58 9.56 -9.58
C TYR A 37 -26.83 9.31 -10.42
N ASP A 38 -27.80 10.21 -10.35
CA ASP A 38 -29.02 10.11 -11.13
C ASP A 38 -28.76 10.57 -12.58
N GLY A 39 -28.45 9.62 -13.42
CA GLY A 39 -28.12 9.82 -14.81
C GLY A 39 -27.03 8.89 -15.33
N GLU A 40 -26.81 8.93 -16.63
CA GLU A 40 -25.70 8.24 -17.27
C GLU A 40 -24.46 9.13 -17.25
N TRP A 41 -23.37 8.63 -16.61
CA TRP A 41 -22.08 9.33 -16.54
C TRP A 41 -21.12 8.74 -17.57
N LYS A 42 -20.53 9.57 -18.43
CA LYS A 42 -19.68 9.16 -19.55
C LYS A 42 -18.24 9.65 -19.42
N ASP A 43 -17.95 10.55 -18.48
CA ASP A 43 -16.60 11.02 -18.23
C ASP A 43 -15.86 10.00 -17.35
N GLU A 44 -14.82 9.36 -17.91
CA GLU A 44 -14.02 8.35 -17.21
C GLU A 44 -12.89 8.97 -16.36
N GLU A 45 -12.55 10.24 -16.60
CA GLU A 45 -11.45 10.93 -15.92
C GLU A 45 -11.89 11.69 -14.67
N HIS A 46 -13.15 12.17 -14.65
CA HIS A 46 -13.66 12.99 -13.56
C HIS A 46 -14.91 12.37 -12.92
N LEU A 47 -15.10 12.62 -11.65
CA LEU A 47 -16.34 12.27 -10.94
C LEU A 47 -17.36 13.40 -11.03
N PRO A 48 -18.68 13.10 -11.02
CA PRO A 48 -19.70 14.13 -10.97
C PRO A 48 -19.62 14.93 -9.65
N ALA A 49 -19.94 16.22 -9.73
CA ALA A 49 -19.88 17.12 -8.58
C ALA A 49 -20.85 16.74 -7.43
N GLN A 50 -21.90 15.98 -7.74
CA GLN A 50 -22.88 15.54 -6.76
C GLN A 50 -23.09 14.03 -6.90
N ILE A 51 -22.48 13.27 -5.97
CA ILE A 51 -22.73 11.84 -5.80
C ILE A 51 -23.51 11.66 -4.51
N GLN A 52 -24.63 10.96 -4.59
CA GLN A 52 -25.42 10.61 -3.40
C GLN A 52 -24.78 9.41 -2.72
N PRO A 53 -24.33 9.52 -1.46
CA PRO A 53 -23.81 8.38 -0.70
C PRO A 53 -24.89 7.31 -0.52
N LEU A 54 -24.53 6.05 -0.80
CA LEU A 54 -25.41 4.91 -0.54
C LEU A 54 -24.89 4.07 0.62
N TYR A 55 -23.65 3.60 0.52
CA TYR A 55 -23.05 2.68 1.50
C TYR A 55 -21.57 2.99 1.72
N GLY A 56 -21.12 2.76 2.96
CA GLY A 56 -19.71 2.59 3.31
C GLY A 56 -19.47 1.11 3.64
N VAL A 57 -18.52 0.50 2.96
CA VAL A 57 -18.10 -0.88 3.22
C VAL A 57 -16.81 -0.84 3.99
N VAL A 58 -16.82 -1.46 5.18
CA VAL A 58 -15.63 -1.57 6.05
C VAL A 58 -15.01 -2.94 5.83
N LEU A 59 -13.74 -2.97 5.44
CA LEU A 59 -12.96 -4.18 5.22
C LEU A 59 -11.88 -4.27 6.29
N GLU A 60 -11.72 -5.43 6.88
CA GLU A 60 -10.65 -5.70 7.84
C GLU A 60 -9.71 -6.78 7.29
N ASP A 61 -8.43 -6.42 7.15
CA ASP A 61 -7.40 -7.36 6.74
C ASP A 61 -7.01 -8.25 7.91
N GLN A 62 -6.99 -9.55 7.67
CA GLN A 62 -6.50 -10.52 8.64
C GLN A 62 -4.98 -10.61 8.57
N ILE A 63 -4.31 -10.29 9.67
CA ILE A 63 -2.87 -10.50 9.78
C ILE A 63 -2.58 -11.99 9.83
N ARG A 64 -1.64 -12.46 9.01
CA ARG A 64 -1.19 -13.85 9.01
C ARG A 64 -0.61 -14.22 10.37
N ARG A 65 -0.91 -15.44 10.86
CA ARG A 65 -0.50 -15.89 12.19
C ARG A 65 1.01 -15.76 12.44
N ASN A 66 1.82 -16.01 11.42
CA ASN A 66 3.29 -16.02 11.52
C ASN A 66 3.95 -14.68 11.17
N ALA A 67 3.16 -13.62 10.88
CA ALA A 67 3.72 -12.34 10.44
C ALA A 67 4.70 -11.75 11.46
N LYS A 68 4.33 -11.77 12.74
CA LYS A 68 5.19 -11.25 13.83
C LYS A 68 6.50 -12.02 13.96
N GLU A 69 6.43 -13.34 13.92
CA GLU A 69 7.61 -14.21 14.04
C GLU A 69 8.56 -14.03 12.85
N THR A 70 8.01 -13.88 11.65
CA THR A 70 8.78 -13.63 10.42
C THR A 70 9.47 -12.27 10.45
N LEU A 71 8.78 -11.21 10.87
CA LEU A 71 9.38 -9.87 11.02
C LEU A 71 10.48 -9.86 12.09
N GLU A 72 10.27 -10.57 13.19
CA GLU A 72 11.28 -10.74 14.24
C GLU A 72 12.51 -11.53 13.75
N PHE A 73 12.30 -12.55 12.91
CA PHE A 73 13.40 -13.27 12.26
C PHE A 73 14.22 -12.34 11.38
N PHE A 74 13.60 -11.58 10.47
CA PHE A 74 14.33 -10.64 9.62
C PHE A 74 15.12 -9.63 10.43
N HIS A 75 14.52 -9.08 11.48
CA HIS A 75 15.23 -8.16 12.37
C HIS A 75 16.47 -8.80 13.00
N ARG A 76 16.39 -10.05 13.50
CA ARG A 76 17.54 -10.77 14.06
C ARG A 76 18.63 -11.05 13.04
N GLN A 77 18.28 -11.15 11.76
CA GLN A 77 19.23 -11.28 10.65
C GLN A 77 19.80 -9.92 10.19
N GLY A 78 19.47 -8.82 10.86
CA GLY A 78 19.92 -7.48 10.47
C GLY A 78 19.25 -6.92 9.23
N VAL A 79 18.06 -7.44 8.89
CA VAL A 79 17.25 -6.93 7.77
C VAL A 79 16.26 -5.89 8.28
N ASP A 80 16.36 -4.69 7.74
CA ASP A 80 15.38 -3.61 7.96
C ASP A 80 14.19 -3.78 7.03
N VAL A 81 13.03 -4.09 7.61
CA VAL A 81 11.79 -4.23 6.85
C VAL A 81 11.09 -2.89 6.75
N LYS A 82 10.77 -2.49 5.53
CA LYS A 82 10.00 -1.28 5.19
C LYS A 82 8.67 -1.68 4.56
N VAL A 83 7.62 -0.91 4.81
CA VAL A 83 6.29 -1.13 4.22
C VAL A 83 5.98 -0.01 3.24
N ILE A 84 5.66 -0.38 2.00
CA ILE A 84 5.30 0.55 0.93
C ILE A 84 3.91 0.17 0.40
N SER A 85 2.92 1.06 0.55
CA SER A 85 1.53 0.79 0.18
C SER A 85 0.89 1.96 -0.55
N GLY A 86 -0.10 1.67 -1.40
CA GLY A 86 -0.99 2.67 -1.98
C GLY A 86 -2.14 3.08 -1.06
N ASP A 87 -2.33 2.39 0.07
CA ASP A 87 -3.43 2.63 1.00
C ASP A 87 -3.19 3.85 1.90
N HIS A 88 -4.23 4.25 2.62
CA HIS A 88 -4.22 5.38 3.55
C HIS A 88 -3.23 5.17 4.70
N VAL A 89 -2.52 6.25 5.12
CA VAL A 89 -1.44 6.17 6.10
C VAL A 89 -1.87 5.56 7.46
N LYS A 90 -3.03 5.93 7.97
CA LYS A 90 -3.54 5.36 9.24
C LYS A 90 -3.77 3.86 9.11
N THR A 91 -4.36 3.40 8.00
CA THR A 91 -4.61 1.98 7.73
C THR A 91 -3.30 1.20 7.68
N VAL A 92 -2.32 1.67 6.87
CA VAL A 92 -1.04 0.98 6.69
C VAL A 92 -0.26 0.92 8.00
N ALA A 93 -0.18 2.02 8.75
CA ALA A 93 0.51 2.08 10.04
C ALA A 93 -0.11 1.12 11.06
N MET A 94 -1.45 1.03 11.13
CA MET A 94 -2.13 0.12 12.06
C MET A 94 -1.98 -1.35 11.67
N ILE A 95 -1.99 -1.68 10.38
CA ILE A 95 -1.69 -3.03 9.90
C ILE A 95 -0.25 -3.39 10.24
N ALA A 96 0.71 -2.50 10.01
CA ALA A 96 2.12 -2.69 10.35
C ALA A 96 2.32 -2.91 11.87
N LYS A 97 1.62 -2.14 12.71
CA LYS A 97 1.59 -2.29 14.17
C LYS A 97 1.07 -3.68 14.57
N ARG A 98 -0.08 -4.08 14.04
CA ARG A 98 -0.71 -5.39 14.33
C ARG A 98 0.18 -6.55 13.87
N ALA A 99 0.89 -6.39 12.74
CA ALA A 99 1.86 -7.35 12.25
C ALA A 99 3.14 -7.43 13.10
N GLY A 100 3.40 -6.45 13.98
CA GLY A 100 4.57 -6.40 14.84
C GLY A 100 5.79 -5.74 14.19
N LEU A 101 5.60 -4.91 13.14
CA LEU A 101 6.69 -4.18 12.52
C LEU A 101 7.30 -3.16 13.49
N ARG A 102 8.63 -3.17 13.65
CA ARG A 102 9.35 -2.14 14.39
C ARG A 102 9.36 -0.84 13.59
N GLY A 103 9.20 0.30 14.27
CA GLY A 103 9.09 1.60 13.60
C GLY A 103 7.77 1.82 12.85
N TRP A 104 6.72 1.06 13.15
CA TRP A 104 5.40 1.23 12.52
C TRP A 104 4.82 2.64 12.66
N ALA A 105 5.22 3.38 13.70
CA ALA A 105 4.77 4.75 13.96
C ALA A 105 5.47 5.79 13.07
N ASP A 106 6.65 5.44 12.53
CA ASP A 106 7.41 6.28 11.61
C ASP A 106 6.80 6.14 10.22
N ALA A 107 5.62 6.73 10.05
CA ALA A 107 4.80 6.61 8.85
C ALA A 107 4.66 7.96 8.13
N ILE A 108 4.74 7.94 6.80
CA ILE A 108 4.59 9.12 5.95
C ILE A 108 3.52 8.90 4.89
N ASP A 109 2.71 9.95 4.62
CA ASP A 109 1.80 10.02 3.48
C ASP A 109 2.54 10.63 2.28
N MET A 110 2.88 9.79 1.30
CA MET A 110 3.64 10.18 0.12
C MET A 110 2.83 11.03 -0.88
N SER A 111 1.52 11.19 -0.68
CA SER A 111 0.72 12.13 -1.47
C SER A 111 0.90 13.59 -1.01
N SER A 112 1.40 13.80 0.20
CA SER A 112 1.62 15.12 0.79
C SER A 112 3.04 15.67 0.57
N VAL A 113 3.98 14.86 0.07
CA VAL A 113 5.33 15.32 -0.28
C VAL A 113 5.28 16.10 -1.60
N GLY A 114 6.07 17.16 -1.71
CA GLY A 114 6.10 18.00 -2.92
C GLY A 114 6.50 17.24 -4.19
N GLU A 115 6.60 17.96 -5.30
CA GLU A 115 6.93 17.39 -6.62
C GLU A 115 8.35 16.82 -6.69
N GLU A 116 9.30 17.39 -5.94
CA GLU A 116 10.70 16.96 -5.85
C GLU A 116 11.09 16.68 -4.40
N PRO A 117 10.62 15.54 -3.82
CA PRO A 117 10.93 15.22 -2.43
C PRO A 117 12.38 14.71 -2.27
N ASP A 118 12.99 15.00 -1.14
CA ASP A 118 14.26 14.38 -0.75
C ASP A 118 14.03 12.93 -0.30
N TYR A 119 14.03 12.01 -1.26
CA TYR A 119 13.84 10.57 -0.99
C TYR A 119 14.91 10.02 -0.05
N ASP A 120 16.13 10.55 -0.08
CA ASP A 120 17.21 10.06 0.79
C ASP A 120 16.95 10.43 2.26
N ALA A 121 16.43 11.64 2.54
CA ALA A 121 16.00 12.02 3.86
C ALA A 121 14.77 11.20 4.32
N ILE A 122 13.77 11.06 3.45
CA ILE A 122 12.55 10.28 3.71
C ILE A 122 12.88 8.83 4.05
N CYS A 123 13.79 8.18 3.33
CA CYS A 123 14.18 6.79 3.59
C CYS A 123 14.89 6.59 4.93
N ARG A 124 15.63 7.61 5.42
CA ARG A 124 16.27 7.56 6.73
C ARG A 124 15.29 7.71 7.89
N GLU A 125 14.26 8.52 7.71
CA GLU A 125 13.35 8.92 8.77
C GLU A 125 12.16 7.96 8.94
N TYR A 126 11.65 7.39 7.82
CA TYR A 126 10.41 6.64 7.85
C TYR A 126 10.59 5.14 7.59
N THR A 127 9.65 4.37 8.15
CA THR A 127 9.58 2.91 8.00
C THR A 127 8.34 2.49 7.20
N VAL A 128 7.28 3.28 7.26
CA VAL A 128 6.01 3.02 6.59
C VAL A 128 5.70 4.14 5.61
N PHE A 129 5.56 3.78 4.35
CA PHE A 129 5.27 4.71 3.24
C PHE A 129 3.88 4.41 2.69
N ALA A 130 2.97 5.36 2.81
CA ALA A 130 1.58 5.23 2.42
C ALA A 130 1.25 6.11 1.20
N ARG A 131 0.18 5.82 0.48
CA ARG A 131 -0.28 6.52 -0.74
C ARG A 131 0.82 6.67 -1.79
N VAL A 132 1.65 5.64 -1.92
CA VAL A 132 2.83 5.64 -2.79
C VAL A 132 2.41 5.30 -4.22
N THR A 133 2.78 6.16 -5.16
CA THR A 133 2.61 5.88 -6.60
C THR A 133 3.67 4.89 -7.10
N PRO A 134 3.46 4.23 -8.26
CA PRO A 134 4.44 3.30 -8.84
C PRO A 134 5.82 3.94 -9.06
N LYS A 135 5.87 5.21 -9.50
CA LYS A 135 7.12 5.96 -9.68
C LYS A 135 7.81 6.22 -8.33
N GLN A 136 7.05 6.64 -7.32
CA GLN A 136 7.61 6.86 -5.99
C GLN A 136 8.15 5.57 -5.37
N LYS A 137 7.51 4.40 -5.60
CA LYS A 137 8.04 3.10 -5.17
C LYS A 137 9.44 2.85 -5.74
N GLN A 138 9.63 3.11 -7.03
CA GLN A 138 10.93 2.99 -7.68
C GLN A 138 11.97 3.95 -7.08
N GLU A 139 11.60 5.21 -6.86
CA GLU A 139 12.52 6.22 -6.29
C GLU A 139 12.92 5.89 -4.85
N LEU A 140 12.02 5.33 -4.03
CA LEU A 140 12.35 4.82 -2.70
C LEU A 140 13.40 3.70 -2.77
N VAL A 141 13.24 2.71 -3.68
CA VAL A 141 14.23 1.65 -3.88
C VAL A 141 15.59 2.22 -4.24
N LYS A 142 15.65 3.15 -5.22
CA LYS A 142 16.89 3.83 -5.60
C LYS A 142 17.51 4.61 -4.44
N ALA A 143 16.70 5.26 -3.60
CA ALA A 143 17.18 6.01 -2.45
C ALA A 143 17.84 5.10 -1.41
N PHE A 144 17.26 3.94 -1.11
CA PHE A 144 17.89 2.94 -0.26
C PHE A 144 19.22 2.42 -0.85
N GLN A 145 19.26 2.17 -2.16
CA GLN A 145 20.47 1.72 -2.85
C GLN A 145 21.59 2.79 -2.81
N ARG A 146 21.24 4.09 -3.02
CA ARG A 146 22.22 5.20 -2.89
C ARG A 146 22.81 5.31 -1.49
N GLN A 147 22.06 4.90 -0.46
CA GLN A 147 22.54 4.84 0.93
C GLN A 147 23.39 3.59 1.23
N GLY A 148 23.66 2.77 0.22
CA GLY A 148 24.51 1.58 0.33
C GLY A 148 23.79 0.31 0.77
N HIS A 149 22.45 0.35 0.85
CA HIS A 149 21.67 -0.84 1.19
C HIS A 149 21.46 -1.76 -0.02
N LYS A 150 21.43 -3.07 0.24
CA LYS A 150 20.89 -4.05 -0.71
C LYS A 150 19.42 -4.20 -0.49
N VAL A 151 18.63 -3.98 -1.55
CA VAL A 151 17.19 -3.90 -1.48
C VAL A 151 16.53 -5.14 -2.08
N ALA A 152 15.79 -5.88 -1.25
CA ALA A 152 14.85 -6.87 -1.72
C ALA A 152 13.45 -6.23 -1.78
N MET A 153 12.81 -6.26 -2.94
CA MET A 153 11.45 -5.74 -3.13
C MET A 153 10.48 -6.89 -3.36
N THR A 154 9.40 -6.88 -2.57
CA THR A 154 8.29 -7.80 -2.78
C THR A 154 7.07 -7.05 -3.27
N GLY A 155 6.42 -7.58 -4.29
CA GLY A 155 5.20 -7.01 -4.85
C GLY A 155 4.34 -8.05 -5.55
N ASP A 156 3.05 -7.76 -5.65
CA ASP A 156 2.04 -8.64 -6.24
C ASP A 156 1.34 -8.03 -7.45
N GLY A 157 1.45 -6.72 -7.63
CA GLY A 157 0.69 -5.96 -8.61
C GLY A 157 1.51 -5.37 -9.74
N VAL A 158 0.79 -4.92 -10.77
CA VAL A 158 1.34 -4.15 -11.89
C VAL A 158 1.98 -2.84 -11.40
N ASN A 159 1.46 -2.29 -10.30
CA ASN A 159 1.95 -1.06 -9.67
C ASN A 159 3.35 -1.22 -9.03
N ASP A 160 3.84 -2.44 -8.87
CA ASP A 160 5.14 -2.75 -8.26
C ASP A 160 6.23 -3.00 -9.30
N LEU A 161 5.89 -3.12 -10.59
CA LEU A 161 6.81 -3.51 -11.66
C LEU A 161 8.08 -2.65 -11.74
N LEU A 162 7.94 -1.33 -11.59
CA LEU A 162 9.08 -0.42 -11.63
C LEU A 162 10.03 -0.64 -10.45
N ALA A 163 9.48 -0.81 -9.25
CA ALA A 163 10.25 -1.06 -8.03
C ALA A 163 10.88 -2.46 -8.04
N LEU A 164 10.15 -3.49 -8.51
CA LEU A 164 10.68 -4.85 -8.66
C LEU A 164 11.87 -4.92 -9.62
N ARG A 165 11.81 -4.19 -10.74
CA ARG A 165 12.92 -4.12 -11.70
C ARG A 165 14.15 -3.39 -11.16
N GLU A 166 13.93 -2.41 -10.29
CA GLU A 166 15.00 -1.59 -9.72
C GLU A 166 15.74 -2.31 -8.59
N ALA A 167 15.05 -3.16 -7.83
CA ALA A 167 15.59 -3.82 -6.65
C ALA A 167 16.74 -4.77 -6.97
N ASP A 168 17.67 -4.95 -6.02
CA ASP A 168 18.76 -5.94 -6.12
C ASP A 168 18.23 -7.38 -6.09
N CYS A 169 17.12 -7.60 -5.39
CA CYS A 169 16.37 -8.87 -5.39
C CYS A 169 14.88 -8.59 -5.51
N SER A 170 14.23 -9.21 -6.49
CA SER A 170 12.79 -9.05 -6.70
C SER A 170 12.05 -10.35 -6.40
N ILE A 171 10.98 -10.22 -5.59
CA ILE A 171 10.18 -11.34 -5.12
C ILE A 171 8.73 -11.09 -5.50
N ALA A 172 8.16 -11.97 -6.32
CA ALA A 172 6.74 -11.95 -6.64
C ALA A 172 5.96 -12.98 -5.83
N ILE A 173 4.66 -12.74 -5.69
CA ILE A 173 3.72 -13.65 -5.05
C ILE A 173 2.96 -14.41 -6.15
N ALA A 174 2.76 -15.71 -5.99
CA ALA A 174 2.13 -16.55 -7.02
C ALA A 174 0.73 -16.08 -7.41
N ASP A 175 -0.05 -15.58 -6.43
CA ASP A 175 -1.39 -15.02 -6.65
C ASP A 175 -1.36 -13.60 -7.25
N GLY A 176 -0.18 -13.03 -7.44
CA GLY A 176 0.00 -11.71 -8.04
C GLY A 176 -0.18 -11.68 -9.55
N SER A 177 0.12 -10.54 -10.18
CA SER A 177 0.00 -10.37 -11.62
C SER A 177 1.01 -11.23 -12.39
N ASP A 178 0.64 -11.68 -13.59
CA ASP A 178 1.57 -12.39 -14.49
C ASP A 178 2.82 -11.56 -14.78
N ALA A 179 2.64 -10.24 -14.92
CA ALA A 179 3.74 -9.33 -15.20
C ALA A 179 4.76 -9.29 -14.04
N SER A 180 4.32 -9.26 -12.77
CA SER A 180 5.21 -9.28 -11.61
C SER A 180 5.97 -10.61 -11.52
N ARG A 181 5.31 -11.75 -11.79
CA ARG A 181 5.95 -13.07 -11.81
C ARG A 181 7.00 -13.21 -12.90
N GLN A 182 6.78 -12.62 -14.08
CA GLN A 182 7.72 -12.70 -15.20
C GLN A 182 9.02 -11.92 -14.98
N ILE A 183 8.98 -10.85 -14.20
CA ILE A 183 10.15 -10.00 -13.94
C ILE A 183 10.87 -10.33 -12.63
N ALA A 184 10.21 -11.03 -11.72
CA ALA A 184 10.78 -11.38 -10.42
C ALA A 184 11.85 -12.46 -10.54
N GLN A 185 12.90 -12.35 -9.72
CA GLN A 185 13.96 -13.36 -9.60
C GLN A 185 13.52 -14.55 -8.75
N VAL A 186 12.59 -14.30 -7.82
CA VAL A 186 12.01 -15.31 -6.94
C VAL A 186 10.48 -15.21 -6.98
N VAL A 187 9.80 -16.35 -6.99
CA VAL A 187 8.33 -16.42 -6.88
C VAL A 187 7.96 -17.27 -5.67
N LEU A 188 7.22 -16.68 -4.74
CA LEU A 188 6.64 -17.39 -3.60
C LEU A 188 5.36 -18.10 -4.03
N MET A 189 5.42 -19.42 -4.18
CA MET A 189 4.34 -20.23 -4.79
C MET A 189 3.08 -20.33 -3.93
N ASP A 190 3.20 -20.17 -2.62
CA ASP A 190 2.09 -20.24 -1.66
C ASP A 190 1.74 -18.88 -1.04
N SER A 191 2.31 -17.81 -1.58
CA SER A 191 2.12 -16.45 -1.08
C SER A 191 2.49 -16.28 0.40
N ASP A 192 3.34 -17.14 0.94
CA ASP A 192 3.73 -17.15 2.36
C ASP A 192 5.21 -16.75 2.56
N PHE A 193 5.42 -15.58 3.17
CA PHE A 193 6.75 -15.05 3.51
C PHE A 193 7.49 -15.88 4.56
N THR A 194 6.81 -16.77 5.27
CA THR A 194 7.44 -17.61 6.30
C THR A 194 8.41 -18.61 5.71
N HIS A 195 8.38 -18.84 4.40
CA HIS A 195 9.34 -19.69 3.68
C HIS A 195 10.64 -18.98 3.33
N LEU A 196 10.71 -17.65 3.37
CA LEU A 196 11.95 -16.91 3.10
C LEU A 196 13.08 -17.19 4.11
N PRO A 197 12.80 -17.49 5.40
CA PRO A 197 13.81 -17.86 6.38
C PRO A 197 14.38 -19.27 6.28
N GLN A 198 13.85 -20.12 5.40
CA GLN A 198 14.27 -21.51 5.22
C GLN A 198 15.26 -21.63 4.06
#